data_2b8705a70cd2724def7e600559608199
#
_entry.id   2b8705a70cd2724def7e600559608199
#
_cell.length_a   1.000
_cell.length_b   1.000
_cell.length_c   1.000
_cell.angle_alpha   90.00
_cell.angle_beta   90.00
_cell.angle_gamma   90.00
#
_symmetry.space_group_name_H-M   'P 1'
#
loop_
_entity.id
_entity.type
_entity.pdbx_description
1 polymer ?
#
loop_
_entity_poly.entity_id
_entity_poly.type
_entity_poly.pdbx_seq_one_letter_code
_entity_poly.pdbx_strand_id
1 'polypeptide(L)'
;MEVQRKNSKKRQAILESLRSVTDHPTAEMIYNRLKPEYPDLSLGTVYRNLAMFLEEGQIISVGTVEGQERYDARTDVDAHLVCRRCRCVTDIEPTDEVKTVCEALARSSGCKPDGISLSYTGLCRNSLAGE
;
A
#
# COMPACT_ATOMS: atom_id res chain seq x y z
N MET A 1 16.67 22.41 13.96
CA MET A 1 16.67 22.60 12.49
C MET A 1 17.25 21.40 11.73
N GLU A 2 18.45 20.95 12.11
CA GLU A 2 19.04 19.77 11.46
C GLU A 2 18.22 18.49 11.68
N VAL A 3 17.62 18.33 12.86
CA VAL A 3 16.77 17.18 13.18
C VAL A 3 15.54 17.15 12.28
N GLN A 4 14.92 18.32 12.02
CA GLN A 4 13.79 18.41 11.13
C GLN A 4 14.15 18.09 9.68
N ARG A 5 15.33 18.52 9.23
CA ARG A 5 15.82 18.21 7.88
C ARG A 5 16.07 16.71 7.71
N LYS A 6 16.67 16.06 8.70
CA LYS A 6 16.92 14.62 8.69
C LYS A 6 15.60 13.85 8.67
N ASN A 7 14.64 14.24 9.50
CA ASN A 7 13.33 13.62 9.56
C ASN A 7 12.57 13.84 8.24
N SER A 8 12.70 15.04 7.67
CA SER A 8 12.06 15.39 6.40
C SER A 8 12.61 14.53 5.26
N LYS A 9 13.91 14.30 5.21
CA LYS A 9 14.56 13.44 4.19
C LYS A 9 14.10 11.99 4.32
N LYS A 10 14.05 11.48 5.55
CA LYS A 10 13.59 10.11 5.82
C LYS A 10 12.13 9.95 5.45
N ARG A 11 11.28 10.92 5.81
CA ARG A 11 9.86 10.94 5.46
C ARG A 11 9.68 10.90 3.95
N GLN A 12 10.40 11.76 3.24
CA GLN A 12 10.37 11.82 1.77
C GLN A 12 10.80 10.49 1.15
N ALA A 13 11.89 9.91 1.65
CA ALA A 13 12.43 8.65 1.16
C ALA A 13 11.42 7.50 1.34
N ILE A 14 10.73 7.45 2.46
CA ILE A 14 9.71 6.43 2.73
C ILE A 14 8.56 6.56 1.73
N LEU A 15 8.07 7.77 1.52
CA LEU A 15 6.97 8.00 0.58
C LEU A 15 7.37 7.68 -0.86
N GLU A 16 8.57 8.10 -1.27
CA GLU A 16 9.09 7.80 -2.61
C GLU A 16 9.31 6.30 -2.83
N SER A 17 9.75 5.59 -1.78
CA SER A 17 9.90 4.15 -1.84
C SER A 17 8.57 3.46 -2.15
N LEU A 18 7.48 3.95 -1.56
CA LEU A 18 6.14 3.43 -1.86
C LEU A 18 5.68 3.79 -3.27
N ARG A 19 5.93 5.03 -3.70
CA ARG A 19 5.50 5.51 -5.01
C ARG A 19 6.22 4.82 -6.18
N SER A 20 7.42 4.34 -5.93
CA SER A 20 8.26 3.75 -6.99
C SER A 20 8.03 2.26 -7.21
N VAL A 21 7.19 1.61 -6.38
CA VAL A 21 6.98 0.17 -6.43
C VAL A 21 5.49 -0.18 -6.50
N THR A 22 5.20 -1.39 -6.97
CA THR A 22 3.83 -1.91 -7.08
C THR A 22 3.65 -3.20 -6.28
N ASP A 23 4.63 -3.57 -5.47
CA ASP A 23 4.59 -4.83 -4.71
C ASP A 23 3.90 -4.70 -3.35
N HIS A 24 3.37 -3.53 -3.03
CA HIS A 24 2.67 -3.25 -1.77
C HIS A 24 3.51 -3.67 -0.56
N PRO A 25 4.62 -2.97 -0.29
CA PRO A 25 5.58 -3.40 0.72
C PRO A 25 5.04 -3.31 2.15
N THR A 26 5.62 -4.11 3.03
CA THR A 26 5.47 -3.98 4.47
C THR A 26 6.39 -2.89 4.99
N ALA A 27 6.20 -2.47 6.25
CA ALA A 27 7.11 -1.52 6.90
C ALA A 27 8.54 -2.07 6.94
N GLU A 28 8.70 -3.36 7.22
CA GLU A 28 10.03 -3.99 7.26
C GLU A 28 10.72 -4.00 5.89
N MET A 29 9.97 -4.23 4.82
CA MET A 29 10.51 -4.18 3.47
C MET A 29 11.02 -2.78 3.13
N ILE A 30 10.26 -1.75 3.47
CA ILE A 30 10.67 -0.36 3.28
C ILE A 30 11.94 -0.07 4.08
N TYR A 31 11.94 -0.47 5.35
CA TYR A 31 13.09 -0.31 6.24
C TYR A 31 14.35 -0.95 5.64
N ASN A 32 14.25 -2.20 5.21
CA ASN A 32 15.39 -2.93 4.65
C ASN A 32 15.91 -2.31 3.36
N ARG A 33 15.02 -1.77 2.52
CA ARG A 33 15.39 -1.11 1.26
C ARG A 33 16.10 0.21 1.48
N LEU A 34 15.71 0.96 2.52
CA LEU A 34 16.26 2.29 2.78
C LEU A 34 17.46 2.29 3.72
N LYS A 35 17.64 1.24 4.50
CA LYS A 35 18.70 1.15 5.50
C LYS A 35 20.11 1.39 4.93
N PRO A 36 20.49 0.84 3.78
CA PRO A 36 21.81 1.10 3.22
C PRO A 36 22.10 2.58 2.95
N GLU A 37 21.07 3.33 2.53
CA GLU A 37 21.20 4.76 2.22
C GLU A 37 21.00 5.64 3.46
N TYR A 38 20.23 5.15 4.43
CA TYR A 38 19.93 5.85 5.69
C TYR A 38 20.27 4.96 6.87
N PRO A 39 21.57 4.81 7.20
CA PRO A 39 22.01 3.85 8.25
C PRO A 39 21.41 4.09 9.62
N ASP A 40 21.02 5.34 9.92
CA ASP A 40 20.40 5.71 11.20
C ASP A 40 18.88 5.58 11.22
N LEU A 41 18.28 5.07 10.11
CA LEU A 41 16.86 4.85 10.05
C LEU A 41 16.45 3.72 11.00
N SER A 42 15.39 3.94 11.79
CA SER A 42 14.83 2.90 12.66
C SER A 42 13.49 2.40 12.10
N LEU A 43 13.15 1.17 12.43
CA LEU A 43 11.87 0.59 12.04
C LEU A 43 10.71 1.39 12.64
N GLY A 44 10.87 1.87 13.88
CA GLY A 44 9.87 2.74 14.53
C GLY A 44 9.60 4.02 13.75
N THR A 45 10.66 4.62 13.18
CA THR A 45 10.50 5.81 12.33
C THR A 45 9.67 5.49 11.09
N VAL A 46 9.90 4.33 10.47
CA VAL A 46 9.11 3.91 9.31
C VAL A 46 7.64 3.77 9.69
N TYR A 47 7.33 3.07 10.77
CA TYR A 47 5.94 2.90 11.24
C TYR A 47 5.26 4.23 11.55
N ARG A 48 5.96 5.15 12.22
CA ARG A 48 5.39 6.46 12.56
C ARG A 48 5.06 7.27 11.32
N ASN A 49 5.95 7.26 10.33
CA ASN A 49 5.69 7.99 9.07
C ASN A 49 4.57 7.35 8.26
N LEU A 50 4.49 6.03 8.23
CA LEU A 50 3.40 5.35 7.54
C LEU A 50 2.05 5.69 8.18
N ALA A 51 1.99 5.71 9.51
CA ALA A 51 0.76 6.10 10.23
C ALA A 51 0.34 7.53 9.86
N MET A 52 1.29 8.45 9.78
CA MET A 52 1.02 9.84 9.38
C MET A 52 0.52 9.92 7.94
N PHE A 53 1.13 9.19 7.01
CA PHE A 53 0.72 9.18 5.62
C PHE A 53 -0.70 8.61 5.44
N LEU A 54 -1.05 7.57 6.20
CA LEU A 54 -2.41 7.01 6.21
C LEU A 54 -3.42 8.06 6.70
N GLU A 55 -3.09 8.75 7.79
CA GLU A 55 -3.94 9.80 8.36
C GLU A 55 -4.12 10.97 7.41
N GLU A 56 -3.06 11.34 6.68
CA GLU A 56 -3.08 12.42 5.70
C GLU A 56 -3.71 12.01 4.37
N GLY A 57 -4.02 10.73 4.18
CA GLY A 57 -4.58 10.24 2.92
C GLY A 57 -3.59 10.12 1.78
N GLN A 58 -2.30 10.15 2.05
CA GLN A 58 -1.26 10.02 1.02
C GLN A 58 -0.98 8.58 0.61
N ILE A 59 -1.30 7.64 1.49
CA ILE A 59 -1.17 6.20 1.21
C ILE A 59 -2.40 5.48 1.74
N ILE A 60 -2.58 4.24 1.32
CA ILE A 60 -3.65 3.37 1.83
C ILE A 60 -3.03 2.07 2.34
N SER A 61 -3.75 1.41 3.25
CA SER A 61 -3.45 0.05 3.64
C SER A 61 -4.24 -0.88 2.71
N VAL A 62 -3.56 -1.84 2.11
CA VAL A 62 -4.22 -2.80 1.21
C VAL A 62 -4.53 -4.11 1.94
N GLY A 63 -4.41 -4.12 3.26
CA GLY A 63 -4.75 -5.26 4.09
C GLY A 63 -3.54 -5.87 4.77
N THR A 64 -3.79 -6.93 5.51
CA THR A 64 -2.76 -7.63 6.29
C THR A 64 -2.52 -9.01 5.69
N VAL A 65 -1.26 -9.33 5.42
CA VAL A 65 -0.84 -10.63 4.87
C VAL A 65 0.17 -11.21 5.85
N GLU A 66 -0.11 -12.39 6.35
CA GLU A 66 0.75 -13.09 7.33
C GLU A 66 1.08 -12.22 8.56
N GLY A 67 0.08 -11.49 9.04
CA GLY A 67 0.22 -10.65 10.22
C GLY A 67 0.89 -9.31 9.97
N GLN A 68 1.28 -9.01 8.73
CA GLN A 68 1.94 -7.76 8.38
C GLN A 68 1.09 -6.93 7.42
N GLU A 69 0.92 -5.65 7.76
CA GLU A 69 0.16 -4.72 6.94
C GLU A 69 0.95 -4.35 5.69
N ARG A 70 0.25 -4.28 4.57
CA ARG A 70 0.80 -3.87 3.27
C ARG A 70 0.30 -2.48 2.91
N TYR A 71 1.14 -1.71 2.23
CA TYR A 71 0.85 -0.30 1.92
C TYR A 71 0.97 0.00 0.44
N ASP A 72 0.23 1.02 -0.02
CA ASP A 72 0.29 1.52 -1.39
C ASP A 72 0.16 3.05 -1.36
N ALA A 73 0.94 3.72 -2.19
CA ALA A 73 0.84 5.17 -2.37
C ALA A 73 -0.29 5.59 -3.32
N ARG A 74 -1.02 4.64 -3.89
CA ARG A 74 -2.19 4.90 -4.73
C ARG A 74 -3.42 5.06 -3.84
N THR A 75 -4.09 6.20 -3.94
CA THR A 75 -5.22 6.54 -3.06
C THR A 75 -6.56 6.61 -3.78
N ASP A 76 -6.59 6.32 -5.09
CA ASP A 76 -7.82 6.24 -5.86
C ASP A 76 -8.38 4.81 -5.85
N VAL A 77 -8.95 4.34 -6.95
CA VAL A 77 -9.43 2.97 -7.04
C VAL A 77 -8.25 2.02 -7.04
N ASP A 78 -8.23 1.11 -6.07
CA ASP A 78 -7.18 0.11 -5.93
C ASP A 78 -7.79 -1.29 -5.89
N ALA A 79 -7.29 -2.17 -6.73
CA ALA A 79 -7.69 -3.58 -6.74
C ALA A 79 -6.42 -4.42 -6.74
N HIS A 80 -6.36 -5.41 -5.87
CA HIS A 80 -5.20 -6.27 -5.76
C HIS A 80 -5.59 -7.68 -5.37
N LEU A 81 -4.72 -8.63 -5.73
CA LEU A 81 -4.89 -10.04 -5.39
C LEU A 81 -3.78 -10.47 -4.43
N VAL A 82 -4.16 -11.11 -3.33
CA VAL A 82 -3.21 -11.72 -2.40
C VAL A 82 -3.13 -13.21 -2.75
N CYS A 83 -1.96 -13.67 -3.16
CA CYS A 83 -1.76 -15.07 -3.51
C CYS A 83 -1.67 -15.91 -2.24
N ARG A 84 -2.56 -16.90 -2.12
CA ARG A 84 -2.56 -17.77 -0.95
C ARG A 84 -1.40 -18.76 -0.93
N ARG A 85 -0.70 -18.93 -2.04
CA ARG A 85 0.44 -19.86 -2.15
C ARG A 85 1.77 -19.16 -1.91
N CYS A 86 2.12 -18.14 -2.72
CA CYS A 86 3.41 -17.46 -2.60
C CYS A 86 3.35 -16.18 -1.77
N ARG A 87 2.15 -15.75 -1.37
CA ARG A 87 1.93 -14.57 -0.52
C ARG A 87 2.28 -13.23 -1.17
N CYS A 88 2.46 -13.21 -2.49
CA CYS A 88 2.66 -11.94 -3.18
C CYS A 88 1.34 -11.18 -3.27
N VAL A 89 1.46 -9.86 -3.40
CA VAL A 89 0.33 -8.97 -3.62
C VAL A 89 0.49 -8.39 -5.02
N THR A 90 -0.48 -8.66 -5.88
CA THR A 90 -0.46 -8.25 -7.28
C THR A 90 -1.53 -7.19 -7.54
N ASP A 91 -1.15 -6.08 -8.15
CA ASP A 91 -2.10 -5.07 -8.59
C ASP A 91 -2.96 -5.61 -9.72
N ILE A 92 -4.24 -5.28 -9.67
CA ILE A 92 -5.21 -5.60 -10.72
C ILE A 92 -5.79 -4.29 -11.22
N GLU A 93 -5.78 -4.07 -12.54
CA GLU A 93 -6.38 -2.88 -13.11
C GLU A 93 -7.90 -2.92 -12.90
N PRO A 94 -8.49 -1.89 -12.28
CA PRO A 94 -9.93 -1.85 -12.07
C PRO A 94 -10.67 -1.71 -13.40
N THR A 95 -11.80 -2.40 -13.51
CA THR A 95 -12.63 -2.34 -14.68
C THR A 95 -13.75 -1.31 -14.50
N ASP A 96 -14.45 -0.97 -15.58
CA ASP A 96 -15.58 -0.04 -15.53
C ASP A 96 -16.71 -0.58 -14.66
N GLU A 97 -16.88 -1.90 -14.59
CA GLU A 97 -17.87 -2.54 -13.74
C GLU A 97 -17.67 -2.20 -12.26
N VAL A 98 -16.41 -2.12 -11.82
CA VAL A 98 -16.06 -1.74 -10.44
C VAL A 98 -16.55 -0.32 -10.16
N LYS A 99 -16.33 0.60 -11.09
CA LYS A 99 -16.78 1.98 -10.95
C LYS A 99 -18.29 2.06 -10.86
N THR A 100 -19.00 1.26 -11.66
CA THR A 100 -20.46 1.18 -11.64
C THR A 100 -20.97 0.70 -10.29
N VAL A 101 -20.33 -0.30 -9.70
CA VAL A 101 -20.70 -0.81 -8.37
C VAL A 101 -20.49 0.28 -7.32
N CYS A 102 -19.37 1.02 -7.38
CA CYS A 102 -19.10 2.12 -6.49
C CYS A 102 -20.18 3.18 -6.54
N GLU A 103 -20.58 3.59 -7.74
CA GLU A 103 -21.63 4.59 -7.96
C GLU A 103 -22.96 4.12 -7.41
N ALA A 104 -23.29 2.85 -7.62
CA ALA A 104 -24.51 2.25 -7.10
C ALA A 104 -24.55 2.25 -5.58
N LEU A 105 -23.43 1.87 -4.95
CA LEU A 105 -23.31 1.89 -3.48
C LEU A 105 -23.39 3.28 -2.90
N ALA A 106 -22.80 4.26 -3.58
CA ALA A 106 -22.89 5.66 -3.17
C ALA A 106 -24.34 6.14 -3.19
N ARG A 107 -25.08 5.83 -4.28
CA ARG A 107 -26.47 6.23 -4.39
C ARG A 107 -27.36 5.56 -3.34
N SER A 108 -27.16 4.27 -3.09
CA SER A 108 -28.01 3.53 -2.13
C SER A 108 -27.76 3.91 -0.69
N SER A 109 -26.53 4.29 -0.36
CA SER A 109 -26.14 4.63 1.01
C SER A 109 -26.29 6.11 1.35
N GLY A 110 -26.35 6.97 0.34
CA GLY A 110 -26.34 8.43 0.53
C GLY A 110 -24.97 8.97 0.93
N CYS A 111 -23.94 8.13 0.90
CA CYS A 111 -22.58 8.50 1.26
C CYS A 111 -21.81 8.96 0.02
N LYS A 112 -20.72 9.70 0.25
CA LYS A 112 -19.83 10.14 -0.81
C LYS A 112 -18.49 9.41 -0.63
N PRO A 113 -18.19 8.38 -1.42
CA PRO A 113 -16.90 7.70 -1.32
C PRO A 113 -15.80 8.52 -1.97
N ASP A 114 -14.61 8.50 -1.36
CA ASP A 114 -13.43 9.17 -1.91
C ASP A 114 -12.56 8.20 -2.71
N GLY A 115 -12.76 6.91 -2.53
CA GLY A 115 -12.02 5.88 -3.26
C GLY A 115 -12.60 4.52 -2.96
N ILE A 116 -12.03 3.49 -3.58
CA ILE A 116 -12.43 2.12 -3.38
C ILE A 116 -11.20 1.24 -3.27
N SER A 117 -11.26 0.27 -2.35
CA SER A 117 -10.22 -0.76 -2.22
C SER A 117 -10.88 -2.12 -2.36
N LEU A 118 -10.39 -2.94 -3.29
CA LEU A 118 -10.88 -4.28 -3.53
C LEU A 118 -9.73 -5.27 -3.32
N SER A 119 -9.99 -6.29 -2.53
CA SER A 119 -9.00 -7.33 -2.26
C SER A 119 -9.55 -8.68 -2.69
N TYR A 120 -8.81 -9.36 -3.55
CA TYR A 120 -9.11 -10.71 -3.97
C TYR A 120 -8.10 -11.68 -3.35
N THR A 121 -8.55 -12.86 -3.01
CA THR A 121 -7.69 -13.92 -2.51
C THR A 121 -7.74 -15.07 -3.51
N GLY A 122 -6.58 -15.58 -3.90
CA GLY A 122 -6.53 -16.67 -4.88
C GLY A 122 -5.10 -17.04 -5.23
N LEU A 123 -4.86 -17.37 -6.47
CA LEU A 123 -3.54 -17.74 -6.98
C LEU A 123 -3.08 -16.71 -8.01
N CYS A 124 -1.85 -16.25 -7.85
CA CYS A 124 -1.25 -15.34 -8.83
C CYS A 124 -0.89 -16.12 -10.11
N ARG A 125 -0.57 -15.38 -11.18
CA ARG A 125 -0.23 -15.97 -12.48
C ARG A 125 0.90 -16.99 -12.38
N ASN A 126 1.94 -16.69 -11.61
CA ASN A 126 3.08 -17.58 -11.46
C ASN A 126 2.72 -18.86 -10.70
N SER A 127 1.87 -18.75 -9.67
CA SER A 127 1.41 -19.91 -8.93
C SER A 127 0.51 -20.82 -9.77
N LEU A 128 -0.33 -20.22 -10.62
CA LEU A 128 -1.16 -20.98 -11.55
C LEU A 128 -0.31 -21.72 -12.58
N ALA A 129 0.72 -21.09 -13.10
CA ALA A 129 1.62 -21.70 -14.09
C ALA A 129 2.39 -22.87 -13.49
N GLY A 130 2.61 -22.86 -12.17
CA GLY A 130 3.30 -23.94 -11.45
C GLY A 130 2.44 -25.15 -11.13
N GLU A 131 1.14 -25.07 -11.40
CA GLU A 131 0.23 -26.19 -11.23
C GLU A 131 0.31 -27.12 -12.45
#